data_c2a2ae8695882c120bfaa2b82e90ca21
#
_entry.id   c2a2ae8695882c120bfaa2b82e90ca21
#
_cell.length_a   1.000
_cell.length_b   1.000
_cell.length_c   1.000
_cell.angle_alpha   90.00
_cell.angle_beta   90.00
_cell.angle_gamma   90.00
#
_symmetry.space_group_name_H-M   'P 1'
#
loop_
_entity.id
_entity.type
_entity.pdbx_description
1 polymer ?
#
loop_
_entity_poly.entity_id
_entity_poly.type
_entity_poly.pdbx_seq_one_letter_code
_entity_poly.pdbx_strand_id
1 'polypeptide(L)'
;GAATVSSFPAPAISGGHMEWIACSAFGKATGLGKAIDRFASYINNASDKLKITVYHGGELVPPLESLDAVRSGAAQMAYGAGYYWTNISMAPSFSAALPFGLTAQEQNAWCYYGGGIEAADKAYNSIGVKFLPMGNTGNQMGGWFNKEINSLADFDGLKIRMPGLGGEVLKSFGANTVLLAGADVLPSLASGAIDATEWIGPAADLGKGLHQAAKYYYNPGWHEPATILDCSIDMFEWEKLDDATRELITVASKAVNMEVLSFFQAVNDSSYQKLINEHGVQMRQLPDDVMNALGQRAGEVCSSIAAEDPVSQELFSHIVEFRSSILRWTNTSEKEYMRVRSLPFTYPSA
;
A
#
# COMPACT_ATOMS: atom_id res chain seq x y z
N GLY A 1 16.95 -35.35 -8.71
CA GLY A 1 16.85 -35.11 -7.31
C GLY A 1 15.47 -34.56 -6.99
N ALA A 2 14.66 -35.32 -6.24
CA ALA A 2 13.34 -34.85 -5.81
C ALA A 2 13.56 -33.72 -4.78
N ALA A 3 12.96 -32.58 -5.04
CA ALA A 3 12.89 -31.50 -4.07
C ALA A 3 12.03 -32.00 -2.89
N THR A 4 12.62 -32.05 -1.71
CA THR A 4 11.88 -32.29 -0.47
C THR A 4 11.00 -31.07 -0.22
N VAL A 5 9.70 -31.22 -0.41
CA VAL A 5 8.70 -30.28 0.10
C VAL A 5 8.82 -30.33 1.62
N SER A 6 9.36 -29.28 2.23
CA SER A 6 9.34 -29.13 3.67
C SER A 6 7.87 -29.04 4.09
N SER A 7 7.37 -30.03 4.83
CA SER A 7 6.04 -29.98 5.44
C SER A 7 6.03 -28.87 6.47
N PHE A 8 5.31 -27.78 6.19
CA PHE A 8 5.01 -26.77 7.17
C PHE A 8 4.09 -27.38 8.24
N PRO A 9 4.33 -27.09 9.54
CA PRO A 9 3.43 -27.59 10.58
C PRO A 9 2.04 -26.97 10.41
N ALA A 10 1.02 -27.81 10.39
CA ALA A 10 -0.36 -27.35 10.48
C ALA A 10 -0.54 -26.59 11.81
N PRO A 11 -1.43 -25.57 11.87
CA PRO A 11 -1.69 -24.86 13.12
C PRO A 11 -2.08 -25.85 14.21
N ALA A 12 -1.28 -25.90 15.26
CA ALA A 12 -1.50 -26.80 16.38
C ALA A 12 -2.39 -26.10 17.41
N ILE A 13 -3.45 -26.79 17.87
CA ILE A 13 -4.14 -26.42 19.10
C ILE A 13 -3.28 -26.94 20.25
N SER A 14 -2.40 -26.11 20.77
CA SER A 14 -1.61 -26.42 21.95
C SER A 14 -2.19 -25.67 23.15
N GLY A 15 -2.58 -26.39 24.21
CA GLY A 15 -3.01 -25.77 25.47
C GLY A 15 -4.29 -24.94 25.43
N GLY A 16 -5.17 -25.12 24.44
CA GLY A 16 -6.48 -24.43 24.36
C GLY A 16 -6.49 -23.10 23.60
N HIS A 17 -5.39 -22.70 22.96
CA HIS A 17 -5.31 -21.53 22.07
C HIS A 17 -4.97 -21.94 20.63
N MET A 18 -5.37 -21.09 19.67
CA MET A 18 -4.96 -21.19 18.28
C MET A 18 -3.61 -20.48 18.08
N GLU A 19 -2.78 -21.05 17.24
CA GLU A 19 -1.51 -20.44 16.84
C GLU A 19 -1.57 -20.07 15.36
N TRP A 20 -1.35 -18.79 15.05
CA TRP A 20 -1.29 -18.29 13.68
C TRP A 20 0.12 -17.85 13.32
N ILE A 21 0.48 -18.13 12.08
CA ILE A 21 1.65 -17.57 11.42
C ILE A 21 1.18 -16.42 10.54
N ALA A 22 1.80 -15.27 10.72
CA ALA A 22 1.58 -14.07 9.90
C ALA A 22 2.84 -13.80 9.04
N CYS A 23 2.67 -13.75 7.73
CA CYS A 23 3.74 -13.40 6.78
C CYS A 23 3.60 -11.95 6.35
N SER A 24 4.70 -11.20 6.40
CA SER A 24 4.75 -9.81 5.93
C SER A 24 5.50 -9.69 4.61
N ALA A 25 5.00 -8.83 3.71
CA ALA A 25 5.77 -8.41 2.54
C ALA A 25 6.86 -7.38 2.86
N PHE A 26 6.93 -6.91 4.11
CA PHE A 26 7.85 -5.85 4.53
C PHE A 26 8.93 -6.37 5.46
N GLY A 27 10.15 -5.80 5.34
CA GLY A 27 11.27 -6.14 6.20
C GLY A 27 11.09 -5.62 7.63
N LYS A 28 11.60 -6.36 8.61
CA LYS A 28 11.47 -6.12 10.06
C LYS A 28 11.86 -4.71 10.51
N ALA A 29 12.92 -4.14 9.94
CA ALA A 29 13.42 -2.82 10.34
C ALA A 29 12.56 -1.65 9.83
N THR A 30 11.64 -1.90 8.88
CA THR A 30 10.81 -0.86 8.28
C THR A 30 9.65 -0.45 9.20
N GLY A 31 9.09 0.74 8.99
CA GLY A 31 7.87 1.17 9.70
C GLY A 31 6.71 0.21 9.50
N LEU A 32 6.57 -0.34 8.29
CA LEU A 32 5.54 -1.31 7.95
C LEU A 32 5.79 -2.69 8.58
N GLY A 33 7.06 -3.14 8.67
CA GLY A 33 7.40 -4.35 9.41
C GLY A 33 7.05 -4.23 10.89
N LYS A 34 7.30 -3.07 11.51
CA LYS A 34 6.92 -2.80 12.90
C LYS A 34 5.39 -2.75 13.11
N ALA A 35 4.62 -2.40 12.08
CA ALA A 35 3.17 -2.34 12.16
C ALA A 35 2.54 -3.73 12.43
N ILE A 36 2.98 -4.76 11.72
CA ILE A 36 2.49 -6.12 11.94
C ILE A 36 2.94 -6.68 13.31
N ASP A 37 4.15 -6.34 13.78
CA ASP A 37 4.61 -6.70 15.13
C ASP A 37 3.69 -6.09 16.19
N ARG A 38 3.27 -4.84 16.01
CA ARG A 38 2.35 -4.15 16.90
C ARG A 38 0.96 -4.79 16.89
N PHE A 39 0.46 -5.13 15.72
CA PHE A 39 -0.81 -5.85 15.57
C PHE A 39 -0.77 -7.19 16.34
N ALA A 40 0.27 -8.00 16.09
CA ALA A 40 0.45 -9.27 16.81
C ALA A 40 0.55 -9.05 18.33
N SER A 41 1.26 -8.01 18.77
CA SER A 41 1.38 -7.67 20.19
C SER A 41 0.03 -7.33 20.81
N TYR A 42 -0.84 -6.56 20.14
CA TYR A 42 -2.18 -6.25 20.63
C TYR A 42 -3.00 -7.53 20.85
N ILE A 43 -2.99 -8.44 19.89
CA ILE A 43 -3.72 -9.71 20.01
C ILE A 43 -3.12 -10.58 21.10
N ASN A 44 -1.80 -10.78 21.08
CA ASN A 44 -1.09 -11.69 21.98
C ASN A 44 -1.18 -11.26 23.45
N ASN A 45 -1.29 -9.94 23.72
CA ASN A 45 -1.41 -9.41 25.07
C ASN A 45 -2.86 -9.36 25.57
N ALA A 46 -3.83 -9.28 24.67
CA ALA A 46 -5.24 -9.13 25.03
C ALA A 46 -6.01 -10.45 25.09
N SER A 47 -5.47 -11.54 24.53
CA SER A 47 -6.19 -12.81 24.43
C SER A 47 -5.28 -14.01 24.70
N ASP A 48 -5.83 -14.99 25.41
CA ASP A 48 -5.23 -16.33 25.54
C ASP A 48 -5.78 -17.32 24.51
N LYS A 49 -6.73 -16.91 23.66
CA LYS A 49 -7.35 -17.77 22.65
C LYS A 49 -6.60 -17.84 21.33
N LEU A 50 -5.84 -16.80 21.00
CA LEU A 50 -5.09 -16.70 19.75
C LEU A 50 -3.71 -16.13 20.04
N LYS A 51 -2.68 -16.78 19.48
CA LYS A 51 -1.30 -16.28 19.45
C LYS A 51 -0.83 -16.16 18.01
N ILE A 52 -0.20 -15.04 17.68
CA ILE A 52 0.30 -14.73 16.34
C ILE A 52 1.81 -14.62 16.39
N THR A 53 2.48 -15.43 15.57
CA THR A 53 3.92 -15.35 15.31
C THR A 53 4.16 -14.69 13.97
N VAL A 54 4.97 -13.62 13.93
CA VAL A 54 5.25 -12.83 12.75
C VAL A 54 6.54 -13.28 12.08
N TYR A 55 6.48 -13.48 10.77
CA TYR A 55 7.62 -13.65 9.89
C TYR A 55 7.67 -12.49 8.89
N HIS A 56 8.76 -11.73 8.92
CA HIS A 56 8.95 -10.59 8.04
C HIS A 56 9.39 -11.01 6.64
N GLY A 57 9.37 -10.05 5.72
CA GLY A 57 9.68 -10.29 4.31
C GLY A 57 11.01 -11.00 4.12
N GLY A 58 10.96 -12.20 3.53
CA GLY A 58 12.11 -13.06 3.28
C GLY A 58 12.50 -14.03 4.41
N GLU A 59 11.83 -13.97 5.57
CA GLU A 59 12.16 -14.89 6.70
C GLU A 59 11.52 -16.29 6.52
N LEU A 60 10.29 -16.36 5.99
CA LEU A 60 9.60 -17.63 5.76
C LEU A 60 9.40 -17.91 4.26
N VAL A 61 8.93 -16.90 3.53
CA VAL A 61 8.70 -16.96 2.07
C VAL A 61 9.24 -15.67 1.43
N PRO A 62 9.48 -15.65 0.11
CA PRO A 62 9.74 -14.40 -0.61
C PRO A 62 8.64 -13.37 -0.33
N PRO A 63 8.97 -12.07 -0.17
CA PRO A 63 8.00 -11.06 0.28
C PRO A 63 6.70 -11.00 -0.52
N LEU A 64 6.77 -11.10 -1.85
CA LEU A 64 5.62 -11.04 -2.75
C LEU A 64 4.81 -12.34 -2.80
N GLU A 65 5.29 -13.42 -2.16
CA GLU A 65 4.62 -14.71 -2.02
C GLU A 65 3.91 -14.89 -0.66
N SER A 66 3.81 -13.81 0.13
CA SER A 66 3.19 -13.88 1.46
C SER A 66 1.72 -14.34 1.40
N LEU A 67 0.96 -13.92 0.38
CA LEU A 67 -0.42 -14.37 0.20
C LEU A 67 -0.50 -15.82 -0.33
N ASP A 68 0.45 -16.23 -1.15
CA ASP A 68 0.55 -17.64 -1.59
C ASP A 68 0.78 -18.57 -0.41
N ALA A 69 1.57 -18.16 0.59
CA ALA A 69 1.75 -18.91 1.84
C ALA A 69 0.44 -19.08 2.61
N VAL A 70 -0.43 -18.05 2.64
CA VAL A 70 -1.75 -18.14 3.25
C VAL A 70 -2.65 -19.10 2.47
N ARG A 71 -2.73 -18.94 1.16
CA ARG A 71 -3.58 -19.79 0.29
C ARG A 71 -3.16 -21.25 0.26
N SER A 72 -1.89 -21.54 0.51
CA SER A 72 -1.38 -22.93 0.65
C SER A 72 -1.52 -23.52 2.05
N GLY A 73 -1.98 -22.73 3.03
CA GLY A 73 -2.09 -23.12 4.44
C GLY A 73 -0.76 -23.09 5.21
N ALA A 74 0.32 -22.58 4.62
CA ALA A 74 1.61 -22.42 5.30
C ALA A 74 1.60 -21.26 6.32
N ALA A 75 0.71 -20.29 6.14
CA ALA A 75 0.44 -19.20 7.07
C ALA A 75 -1.07 -18.99 7.19
N GLN A 76 -1.52 -18.28 8.21
CA GLN A 76 -2.93 -17.95 8.41
C GLN A 76 -3.25 -16.50 8.03
N MET A 77 -2.22 -15.67 7.92
CA MET A 77 -2.38 -14.25 7.65
C MET A 77 -1.21 -13.72 6.83
N ALA A 78 -1.51 -12.86 5.84
CA ALA A 78 -0.53 -12.05 5.12
C ALA A 78 -0.74 -10.57 5.39
N TYR A 79 0.35 -9.80 5.38
CA TYR A 79 0.35 -8.34 5.48
C TYR A 79 1.12 -7.74 4.32
N GLY A 80 0.43 -6.93 3.51
CA GLY A 80 1.00 -6.32 2.33
C GLY A 80 0.14 -5.23 1.74
N ALA A 81 0.13 -5.16 0.41
CA ALA A 81 -0.74 -4.27 -0.34
C ALA A 81 -1.39 -5.07 -1.48
N GLY A 82 -2.66 -4.82 -1.76
CA GLY A 82 -3.46 -5.60 -2.71
C GLY A 82 -2.82 -5.76 -4.09
N TYR A 83 -2.06 -4.78 -4.54
CA TYR A 83 -1.33 -4.86 -5.82
C TYR A 83 -0.08 -5.79 -5.79
N TYR A 84 0.33 -6.31 -4.64
CA TYR A 84 1.37 -7.35 -4.58
C TYR A 84 0.84 -8.73 -5.00
N TRP A 85 -0.47 -8.89 -5.01
CA TRP A 85 -1.17 -10.14 -5.28
C TRP A 85 -1.66 -10.27 -6.74
N THR A 86 -1.17 -9.44 -7.65
CA THR A 86 -1.62 -9.41 -9.07
C THR A 86 -1.37 -10.69 -9.83
N ASN A 87 -0.43 -11.53 -9.39
CA ASN A 87 -0.24 -12.89 -9.90
C ASN A 87 -1.44 -13.82 -9.59
N ILE A 88 -2.25 -13.47 -8.57
CA ILE A 88 -3.42 -14.23 -8.14
C ILE A 88 -4.69 -13.58 -8.68
N SER A 89 -4.86 -12.26 -8.44
CA SER A 89 -6.00 -11.47 -8.91
C SER A 89 -5.63 -9.99 -8.98
N MET A 90 -6.14 -9.28 -9.98
CA MET A 90 -6.02 -7.83 -10.09
C MET A 90 -6.99 -7.08 -9.16
N ALA A 91 -8.10 -7.70 -8.76
CA ALA A 91 -9.17 -7.05 -7.99
C ALA A 91 -8.68 -6.38 -6.69
N PRO A 92 -7.81 -6.99 -5.84
CA PRO A 92 -7.28 -6.33 -4.65
C PRO A 92 -6.52 -5.03 -4.91
N SER A 93 -5.97 -4.82 -6.10
CA SER A 93 -5.27 -3.58 -6.45
C SER A 93 -6.16 -2.35 -6.35
N PHE A 94 -7.44 -2.49 -6.69
CA PHE A 94 -8.39 -1.37 -6.66
C PHE A 94 -8.67 -0.86 -5.24
N SER A 95 -8.72 -1.76 -4.25
CA SER A 95 -8.89 -1.36 -2.84
C SER A 95 -7.61 -0.80 -2.23
N ALA A 96 -6.45 -1.20 -2.69
CA ALA A 96 -5.17 -0.70 -2.18
C ALA A 96 -4.97 0.78 -2.53
N ALA A 97 -4.95 1.09 -3.82
CA ALA A 97 -4.79 2.46 -4.31
C ALA A 97 -5.33 2.60 -5.74
N LEU A 98 -6.06 3.68 -5.96
CA LEU A 98 -6.52 4.07 -7.30
C LEU A 98 -5.76 5.32 -7.73
N PRO A 99 -5.11 5.36 -8.90
CA PRO A 99 -4.50 6.59 -9.42
C PRO A 99 -5.52 7.73 -9.44
N PHE A 100 -5.14 8.91 -8.91
CA PHE A 100 -6.03 10.06 -8.70
C PHE A 100 -7.27 9.73 -7.85
N GLY A 101 -7.17 8.73 -6.99
CA GLY A 101 -8.27 8.20 -6.18
C GLY A 101 -8.52 8.96 -4.90
N LEU A 102 -8.71 8.20 -3.81
CA LEU A 102 -9.04 8.71 -2.49
C LEU A 102 -7.78 9.09 -1.71
N THR A 103 -7.84 10.15 -0.93
CA THR A 103 -6.85 10.46 0.11
C THR A 103 -6.96 9.46 1.26
N ALA A 104 -5.98 9.45 2.18
CA ALA A 104 -5.97 8.51 3.30
C ALA A 104 -7.23 8.59 4.17
N GLN A 105 -7.69 9.80 4.50
CA GLN A 105 -8.90 9.97 5.31
C GLN A 105 -10.17 9.62 4.53
N GLU A 106 -10.20 9.87 3.24
CA GLU A 106 -11.29 9.43 2.37
C GLU A 106 -11.32 7.90 2.23
N GLN A 107 -10.16 7.23 2.18
CA GLN A 107 -10.07 5.77 2.24
C GLN A 107 -10.60 5.21 3.57
N ASN A 108 -10.27 5.84 4.70
CA ASN A 108 -10.82 5.47 6.00
C ASN A 108 -12.34 5.64 6.03
N ALA A 109 -12.86 6.76 5.51
CA ALA A 109 -14.30 7.00 5.41
C ALA A 109 -14.99 5.97 4.51
N TRP A 110 -14.38 5.64 3.38
CA TRP A 110 -14.85 4.58 2.49
C TRP A 110 -14.88 3.22 3.19
N CYS A 111 -13.79 2.81 3.81
CA CYS A 111 -13.69 1.52 4.49
C CYS A 111 -14.71 1.38 5.62
N TYR A 112 -14.79 2.36 6.50
CA TYR A 112 -15.52 2.17 7.77
C TYR A 112 -16.98 2.62 7.74
N TYR A 113 -17.37 3.48 6.81
CA TYR A 113 -18.74 4.03 6.71
C TYR A 113 -19.29 4.08 5.29
N GLY A 114 -18.44 3.89 4.28
CA GLY A 114 -18.84 3.90 2.86
C GLY A 114 -19.12 2.52 2.27
N GLY A 115 -19.15 1.45 3.08
CA GLY A 115 -19.32 0.08 2.58
C GLY A 115 -18.07 -0.51 1.93
N GLY A 116 -16.91 0.12 2.14
CA GLY A 116 -15.66 -0.24 1.47
C GLY A 116 -15.08 -1.58 1.91
N ILE A 117 -15.20 -1.93 3.21
CA ILE A 117 -14.75 -3.25 3.71
C ILE A 117 -15.57 -4.35 3.05
N GLU A 118 -16.89 -4.22 3.01
CA GLU A 118 -17.79 -5.20 2.40
C GLU A 118 -17.53 -5.33 0.90
N ALA A 119 -17.28 -4.22 0.21
CA ALA A 119 -16.96 -4.24 -1.22
C ALA A 119 -15.59 -4.89 -1.48
N ALA A 120 -14.56 -4.56 -0.69
CA ALA A 120 -13.24 -5.17 -0.80
C ALA A 120 -13.27 -6.67 -0.42
N ASP A 121 -14.01 -7.04 0.62
CA ASP A 121 -14.17 -8.44 1.02
C ASP A 121 -14.62 -9.34 -0.12
N LYS A 122 -15.51 -8.89 -0.99
CA LYS A 122 -15.93 -9.70 -2.15
C LYS A 122 -14.73 -10.04 -3.05
N ALA A 123 -13.83 -9.08 -3.27
CA ALA A 123 -12.62 -9.30 -4.04
C ALA A 123 -11.65 -10.26 -3.35
N TYR A 124 -11.42 -10.07 -2.05
CA TYR A 124 -10.52 -10.91 -1.28
C TYR A 124 -11.11 -12.31 -1.00
N ASN A 125 -12.40 -12.40 -0.77
CA ASN A 125 -13.08 -13.70 -0.60
C ASN A 125 -13.03 -14.55 -1.87
N SER A 126 -13.05 -13.92 -3.07
CA SER A 126 -12.90 -14.65 -4.34
C SER A 126 -11.55 -15.36 -4.47
N ILE A 127 -10.55 -14.96 -3.70
CA ILE A 127 -9.23 -15.58 -3.63
C ILE A 127 -8.97 -16.30 -2.30
N GLY A 128 -10.01 -16.50 -1.48
CA GLY A 128 -9.99 -17.34 -0.29
C GLY A 128 -9.56 -16.66 1.00
N VAL A 129 -9.54 -15.32 1.07
CA VAL A 129 -9.12 -14.59 2.26
C VAL A 129 -10.11 -13.52 2.68
N LYS A 130 -10.11 -13.20 3.97
CA LYS A 130 -10.80 -12.07 4.60
C LYS A 130 -9.92 -10.83 4.50
N PHE A 131 -10.49 -9.70 4.12
CA PHE A 131 -9.84 -8.40 4.09
C PHE A 131 -10.07 -7.59 5.36
N LEU A 132 -9.01 -6.99 5.90
CA LEU A 132 -9.10 -5.90 6.88
C LEU A 132 -8.05 -4.83 6.55
N PRO A 133 -8.39 -3.52 6.55
CA PRO A 133 -7.39 -2.47 6.43
C PRO A 133 -6.53 -2.43 7.70
N MET A 134 -5.22 -2.52 7.57
CA MET A 134 -4.27 -2.58 8.69
C MET A 134 -3.07 -1.65 8.51
N GLY A 135 -3.24 -0.60 7.79
CA GLY A 135 -2.25 0.45 7.59
C GLY A 135 -2.64 1.36 6.46
N ASN A 136 -2.14 2.57 6.51
CA ASN A 136 -2.28 3.53 5.44
C ASN A 136 -1.00 4.35 5.31
N THR A 137 -0.51 4.51 4.09
CA THR A 137 0.74 5.23 3.84
C THR A 137 0.60 6.74 3.98
N GLY A 138 -0.61 7.27 3.96
CA GLY A 138 -0.83 8.69 3.73
C GLY A 138 -0.45 9.09 2.29
N ASN A 139 -0.38 10.38 2.05
CA ASN A 139 -0.01 10.91 0.75
C ASN A 139 1.40 10.46 0.37
N GLN A 140 1.50 9.81 -0.79
CA GLN A 140 2.77 9.36 -1.31
C GLN A 140 3.45 10.43 -2.19
N MET A 141 4.73 10.20 -2.47
CA MET A 141 5.49 10.96 -3.46
C MET A 141 5.41 10.29 -4.83
N GLY A 142 5.59 11.09 -5.89
CA GLY A 142 5.51 10.61 -7.28
C GLY A 142 6.67 9.75 -7.74
N GLY A 143 7.75 9.68 -6.96
CA GLY A 143 8.87 8.77 -7.16
C GLY A 143 10.23 9.43 -7.37
N TRP A 144 11.24 8.60 -7.55
CA TRP A 144 12.64 8.90 -7.71
C TRP A 144 13.07 8.62 -9.15
N PHE A 145 13.75 9.58 -9.76
CA PHE A 145 14.12 9.51 -11.17
C PHE A 145 15.59 9.88 -11.37
N ASN A 146 16.27 9.16 -12.26
CA ASN A 146 17.64 9.47 -12.66
C ASN A 146 17.71 10.61 -13.70
N LYS A 147 16.60 10.90 -14.35
CA LYS A 147 16.43 12.02 -15.29
C LYS A 147 15.20 12.85 -14.93
N GLU A 148 15.16 14.08 -15.39
CA GLU A 148 13.96 14.91 -15.27
C GLU A 148 12.86 14.43 -16.22
N ILE A 149 11.62 14.52 -15.79
CA ILE A 149 10.41 14.23 -16.57
C ILE A 149 9.73 15.58 -16.84
N ASN A 150 9.76 16.02 -18.09
CA ASN A 150 9.23 17.30 -18.51
C ASN A 150 8.02 17.18 -19.45
N SER A 151 7.80 16.00 -20.00
CA SER A 151 6.71 15.70 -20.93
C SER A 151 6.29 14.24 -20.85
N LEU A 152 5.16 13.90 -21.46
CA LEU A 152 4.70 12.51 -21.58
C LEU A 152 5.68 11.62 -22.36
N ALA A 153 6.42 12.20 -23.31
CA ALA A 153 7.41 11.46 -24.10
C ALA A 153 8.58 10.94 -23.24
N ASP A 154 8.83 11.53 -22.08
CA ASP A 154 9.89 11.09 -21.18
C ASP A 154 9.57 9.77 -20.48
N PHE A 155 8.32 9.32 -20.53
CA PHE A 155 7.93 7.99 -20.04
C PHE A 155 8.19 6.88 -21.07
N ASP A 156 8.30 7.19 -22.36
CA ASP A 156 8.56 6.18 -23.37
C ASP A 156 9.93 5.53 -23.16
N GLY A 157 9.94 4.20 -23.06
CA GLY A 157 11.12 3.40 -22.77
C GLY A 157 11.65 3.50 -21.32
N LEU A 158 11.07 4.31 -20.45
CA LEU A 158 11.47 4.43 -19.05
C LEU A 158 11.31 3.10 -18.33
N LYS A 159 12.39 2.59 -17.73
CA LYS A 159 12.35 1.40 -16.87
C LYS A 159 12.04 1.85 -15.44
N ILE A 160 10.86 1.55 -14.95
CA ILE A 160 10.43 2.02 -13.63
C ILE A 160 9.82 0.89 -12.79
N ARG A 161 10.19 0.84 -11.51
CA ARG A 161 9.44 0.07 -10.53
C ARG A 161 8.24 0.90 -10.09
N MET A 162 7.06 0.47 -10.51
CA MET A 162 5.78 1.04 -10.08
C MET A 162 4.74 -0.07 -10.09
N PRO A 163 4.23 -0.51 -8.92
CA PRO A 163 3.25 -1.57 -8.82
C PRO A 163 1.84 -1.11 -9.19
N GLY A 164 0.94 -2.08 -9.33
CA GLY A 164 -0.49 -1.85 -9.43
C GLY A 164 -0.92 -0.99 -10.62
N LEU A 165 -2.03 -0.31 -10.42
CA LEU A 165 -2.71 0.46 -11.47
C LEU A 165 -1.89 1.65 -11.98
N GLY A 166 -1.07 2.27 -11.12
CA GLY A 166 -0.16 3.33 -11.55
C GLY A 166 0.85 2.85 -12.60
N GLY A 167 1.40 1.64 -12.41
CA GLY A 167 2.27 1.00 -13.39
C GLY A 167 1.57 0.75 -14.72
N GLU A 168 0.32 0.29 -14.70
CA GLU A 168 -0.48 0.07 -15.91
C GLU A 168 -0.75 1.38 -16.67
N VAL A 169 -0.97 2.47 -15.95
CA VAL A 169 -1.09 3.81 -16.58
C VAL A 169 0.20 4.20 -17.28
N LEU A 170 1.37 4.04 -16.65
CA LEU A 170 2.65 4.38 -17.27
C LEU A 170 2.99 3.49 -18.46
N LYS A 171 2.63 2.20 -18.44
CA LYS A 171 2.75 1.31 -19.60
C LYS A 171 2.03 1.87 -20.83
N SER A 172 0.87 2.48 -20.64
CA SER A 172 0.11 3.08 -21.75
C SER A 172 0.80 4.30 -22.40
N PHE A 173 1.81 4.85 -21.74
CA PHE A 173 2.70 5.89 -22.27
C PHE A 173 4.08 5.35 -22.68
N GLY A 174 4.23 4.04 -22.83
CA GLY A 174 5.45 3.39 -23.32
C GLY A 174 6.48 3.04 -22.25
N ALA A 175 6.18 3.21 -20.95
CA ALA A 175 7.12 2.82 -19.90
C ALA A 175 7.19 1.28 -19.73
N ASN A 176 8.36 0.81 -19.32
CA ASN A 176 8.60 -0.57 -18.94
C ASN A 176 8.51 -0.68 -17.41
N THR A 177 7.36 -1.09 -16.91
CA THR A 177 7.11 -1.18 -15.48
C THR A 177 7.39 -2.56 -14.94
N VAL A 178 7.92 -2.63 -13.72
CA VAL A 178 8.21 -3.88 -13.02
C VAL A 178 7.72 -3.79 -11.57
N LEU A 179 7.34 -4.93 -11.00
CA LEU A 179 7.11 -5.10 -9.58
C LEU A 179 8.36 -5.73 -8.95
N LEU A 180 8.93 -5.06 -7.95
CA LEU A 180 10.06 -5.55 -7.16
C LEU A 180 9.71 -5.50 -5.68
N ALA A 181 10.17 -6.51 -4.93
CA ALA A 181 10.13 -6.48 -3.48
C ALA A 181 10.99 -5.34 -2.93
N GLY A 182 10.64 -4.81 -1.76
CA GLY A 182 11.30 -3.63 -1.21
C GLY A 182 12.81 -3.74 -1.07
N ALA A 183 13.35 -4.93 -0.78
CA ALA A 183 14.80 -5.14 -0.66
C ALA A 183 15.55 -5.00 -1.99
N ASP A 184 14.87 -5.25 -3.13
CA ASP A 184 15.47 -5.27 -4.45
C ASP A 184 15.45 -3.90 -5.15
N VAL A 185 14.69 -2.93 -4.60
CA VAL A 185 14.48 -1.62 -5.25
C VAL A 185 15.76 -0.82 -5.35
N LEU A 186 16.46 -0.59 -4.23
CA LEU A 186 17.70 0.20 -4.23
C LEU A 186 18.82 -0.44 -5.08
N PRO A 187 19.11 -1.75 -4.96
CA PRO A 187 20.10 -2.40 -5.83
C PRO A 187 19.76 -2.28 -7.33
N SER A 188 18.50 -2.42 -7.70
CA SER A 188 18.04 -2.31 -9.09
C SER A 188 18.18 -0.88 -9.64
N LEU A 189 17.87 0.13 -8.81
CA LEU A 189 18.03 1.53 -9.16
C LEU A 189 19.54 1.91 -9.27
N ALA A 190 20.34 1.46 -8.32
CA ALA A 190 21.79 1.75 -8.28
C ALA A 190 22.55 1.09 -9.44
N SER A 191 22.15 -0.10 -9.88
CA SER A 191 22.76 -0.80 -11.01
C SER A 191 22.29 -0.31 -12.38
N GLY A 192 21.22 0.52 -12.44
CA GLY A 192 20.60 0.94 -13.69
C GLY A 192 19.71 -0.14 -14.33
N ALA A 193 19.39 -1.21 -13.62
CA ALA A 193 18.37 -2.17 -14.06
C ALA A 193 16.99 -1.50 -14.18
N ILE A 194 16.72 -0.50 -13.35
CA ILE A 194 15.63 0.46 -13.49
C ILE A 194 16.16 1.89 -13.48
N ASP A 195 15.46 2.81 -14.15
CA ASP A 195 15.81 4.22 -14.26
C ASP A 195 15.10 5.07 -13.21
N ALA A 196 14.00 4.55 -12.65
CA ALA A 196 13.15 5.23 -11.70
C ALA A 196 12.42 4.23 -10.80
N THR A 197 11.94 4.71 -9.67
CA THR A 197 11.12 3.95 -8.73
C THR A 197 10.20 4.88 -7.96
N GLU A 198 9.04 4.40 -7.55
CA GLU A 198 8.30 4.95 -6.42
C GLU A 198 8.52 4.04 -5.20
N TRP A 199 8.17 4.52 -4.01
CA TRP A 199 8.10 3.69 -2.81
C TRP A 199 6.95 4.13 -1.90
N ILE A 200 7.13 5.15 -1.07
CA ILE A 200 6.06 5.70 -0.22
C ILE A 200 6.19 7.22 -0.14
N GLY A 201 7.10 7.69 0.70
CA GLY A 201 7.30 9.09 1.02
C GLY A 201 8.58 9.31 1.80
N PRO A 202 8.90 10.54 2.20
CA PRO A 202 10.23 10.93 2.68
C PRO A 202 10.81 10.03 3.75
N ALA A 203 10.03 9.63 4.76
CA ALA A 203 10.53 8.81 5.87
C ALA A 203 10.92 7.38 5.43
N ALA A 204 10.05 6.74 4.66
CA ALA A 204 10.30 5.39 4.17
C ALA A 204 11.42 5.38 3.12
N ASP A 205 11.43 6.38 2.24
CA ASP A 205 12.36 6.50 1.12
C ASP A 205 13.77 6.85 1.58
N LEU A 206 13.90 7.75 2.58
CA LEU A 206 15.17 8.03 3.26
C LEU A 206 15.72 6.77 3.93
N GLY A 207 14.86 6.06 4.69
CA GLY A 207 15.24 4.81 5.35
C GLY A 207 15.67 3.71 4.38
N LYS A 208 15.13 3.72 3.16
CA LYS A 208 15.52 2.81 2.06
C LYS A 208 16.80 3.25 1.35
N GLY A 209 17.20 4.51 1.48
CA GLY A 209 18.41 5.04 0.86
C GLY A 209 18.27 5.39 -0.62
N LEU A 210 17.07 5.61 -1.14
CA LEU A 210 16.81 5.84 -2.58
C LEU A 210 17.56 7.08 -3.12
N HIS A 211 17.79 8.08 -2.29
CA HIS A 211 18.57 9.27 -2.60
C HIS A 211 20.03 8.97 -3.00
N GLN A 212 20.56 7.79 -2.67
CA GLN A 212 21.91 7.36 -3.05
C GLN A 212 22.00 6.95 -4.52
N ALA A 213 20.87 6.60 -5.14
CA ALA A 213 20.82 6.08 -6.50
C ALA A 213 20.03 6.96 -7.48
N ALA A 214 19.23 7.91 -6.99
CA ALA A 214 18.52 8.89 -7.83
C ALA A 214 18.46 10.24 -7.13
N LYS A 215 18.45 11.34 -7.92
CA LYS A 215 18.52 12.70 -7.36
C LYS A 215 17.25 13.54 -7.54
N TYR A 216 16.38 13.17 -8.47
CA TYR A 216 15.13 13.89 -8.71
C TYR A 216 13.99 13.20 -8.00
N TYR A 217 13.31 13.93 -7.11
CA TYR A 217 12.23 13.41 -6.29
C TYR A 217 10.95 14.19 -6.58
N TYR A 218 9.96 13.50 -7.11
CA TYR A 218 8.74 14.12 -7.63
C TYR A 218 7.58 14.06 -6.63
N ASN A 219 6.75 15.11 -6.64
CA ASN A 219 5.46 15.16 -5.95
C ASN A 219 4.37 15.71 -6.89
N PRO A 220 3.09 15.46 -6.59
CA PRO A 220 2.57 14.49 -5.62
C PRO A 220 2.54 13.05 -6.16
N GLY A 221 2.25 12.09 -5.29
CA GLY A 221 2.03 10.69 -5.65
C GLY A 221 0.67 10.46 -6.32
N TRP A 222 0.56 10.84 -7.57
CA TRP A 222 -0.67 10.74 -8.36
C TRP A 222 -1.16 9.29 -8.54
N HIS A 223 -0.23 8.35 -8.59
CA HIS A 223 -0.45 6.91 -8.78
C HIS A 223 -1.06 6.25 -7.54
N GLU A 224 -0.65 6.72 -6.36
CA GLU A 224 -1.12 6.29 -5.05
C GLU A 224 -1.26 7.52 -4.14
N PRO A 225 -2.38 8.26 -4.23
CA PRO A 225 -2.62 9.41 -3.32
C PRO A 225 -2.55 9.00 -1.86
N ALA A 226 -2.94 7.76 -1.57
CA ALA A 226 -2.71 7.01 -0.35
C ALA A 226 -2.90 5.52 -0.64
N THR A 227 -2.28 4.64 0.15
CA THR A 227 -2.41 3.19 -0.02
C THR A 227 -2.89 2.55 1.27
N ILE A 228 -3.97 1.78 1.15
CA ILE A 228 -4.41 0.86 2.20
C ILE A 228 -3.49 -0.36 2.18
N LEU A 229 -2.92 -0.67 3.33
CA LEU A 229 -2.20 -1.92 3.56
C LEU A 229 -3.17 -2.94 4.13
N ASP A 230 -3.21 -4.11 3.54
CA ASP A 230 -4.17 -5.15 3.87
C ASP A 230 -3.62 -6.20 4.82
N CYS A 231 -4.47 -6.60 5.74
CA CYS A 231 -4.39 -7.84 6.49
C CYS A 231 -5.30 -8.84 5.77
N SER A 232 -4.69 -9.83 5.13
CA SER A 232 -5.37 -10.89 4.39
C SER A 232 -5.34 -12.17 5.21
N ILE A 233 -6.48 -12.56 5.78
CA ILE A 233 -6.58 -13.71 6.68
C ILE A 233 -7.22 -14.86 5.92
N ASP A 234 -6.68 -16.08 6.05
CA ASP A 234 -7.32 -17.29 5.51
C ASP A 234 -8.78 -17.36 5.93
N MET A 235 -9.71 -17.53 4.97
CA MET A 235 -11.14 -17.47 5.25
C MET A 235 -11.58 -18.60 6.17
N PHE A 236 -11.03 -19.80 6.01
CA PHE A 236 -11.36 -20.94 6.85
C PHE A 236 -10.88 -20.75 8.30
N GLU A 237 -9.71 -20.16 8.48
CA GLU A 237 -9.21 -19.80 9.81
C GLU A 237 -10.02 -18.66 10.43
N TRP A 238 -10.46 -17.68 9.64
CA TRP A 238 -11.35 -16.62 10.10
C TRP A 238 -12.70 -17.16 10.59
N GLU A 239 -13.27 -18.11 9.89
CA GLU A 239 -14.56 -18.72 10.23
C GLU A 239 -14.54 -19.56 11.51
N LYS A 240 -13.37 -20.09 11.91
CA LYS A 240 -13.20 -20.80 13.18
C LYS A 240 -13.21 -19.92 14.41
N LEU A 241 -12.98 -18.61 14.25
CA LEU A 241 -12.89 -17.68 15.36
C LEU A 241 -14.27 -17.45 15.98
N ASP A 242 -14.31 -17.27 17.29
CA ASP A 242 -15.48 -16.72 17.96
C ASP A 242 -15.63 -15.21 17.71
N ASP A 243 -16.82 -14.67 17.96
CA ASP A 243 -17.13 -13.27 17.68
C ASP A 243 -16.23 -12.29 18.46
N ALA A 244 -15.88 -12.63 19.70
CA ALA A 244 -14.99 -11.79 20.53
C ALA A 244 -13.57 -11.72 19.93
N THR A 245 -13.05 -12.83 19.41
CA THR A 245 -11.72 -12.87 18.77
C THR A 245 -11.74 -12.15 17.42
N ARG A 246 -12.81 -12.30 16.62
CA ARG A 246 -13.00 -11.51 15.37
C ARG A 246 -13.05 -10.01 15.65
N GLU A 247 -13.78 -9.60 16.69
CA GLU A 247 -13.85 -8.19 17.09
C GLU A 247 -12.49 -7.66 17.55
N LEU A 248 -11.75 -8.43 18.37
CA LEU A 248 -10.40 -8.06 18.80
C LEU A 248 -9.46 -7.83 17.61
N ILE A 249 -9.44 -8.75 16.64
CA ILE A 249 -8.65 -8.62 15.40
C ILE A 249 -9.07 -7.36 14.63
N THR A 250 -10.37 -7.13 14.49
CA THR A 250 -10.92 -5.97 13.78
C THR A 250 -10.54 -4.67 14.47
N VAL A 251 -10.61 -4.57 15.78
CA VAL A 251 -10.22 -3.38 16.54
C VAL A 251 -8.71 -3.16 16.46
N ALA A 252 -7.90 -4.22 16.60
CA ALA A 252 -6.45 -4.13 16.47
C ALA A 252 -6.03 -3.67 15.06
N SER A 253 -6.70 -4.14 14.01
CA SER A 253 -6.41 -3.68 12.64
C SER A 253 -6.72 -2.19 12.45
N LYS A 254 -7.83 -1.70 13.00
CA LYS A 254 -8.19 -0.26 12.98
C LYS A 254 -7.17 0.58 13.74
N ALA A 255 -6.71 0.10 14.90
CA ALA A 255 -5.68 0.80 15.68
C ALA A 255 -4.38 0.92 14.89
N VAL A 256 -3.89 -0.17 14.32
CA VAL A 256 -2.66 -0.18 13.52
C VAL A 256 -2.81 0.67 12.24
N ASN A 257 -3.98 0.64 11.59
CA ASN A 257 -4.27 1.50 10.43
C ASN A 257 -4.08 2.99 10.78
N MET A 258 -4.64 3.44 11.89
CA MET A 258 -4.50 4.82 12.36
C MET A 258 -3.06 5.15 12.78
N GLU A 259 -2.37 4.23 13.45
CA GLU A 259 -1.00 4.44 13.91
C GLU A 259 -0.01 4.55 12.76
N VAL A 260 -0.13 3.73 11.72
CA VAL A 260 0.73 3.79 10.53
C VAL A 260 0.56 5.13 9.81
N LEU A 261 -0.70 5.55 9.59
CA LEU A 261 -0.99 6.85 8.99
C LEU A 261 -0.41 8.01 9.81
N SER A 262 -0.64 7.98 11.12
CA SER A 262 -0.15 9.03 12.04
C SER A 262 1.37 9.07 12.09
N PHE A 263 2.03 7.92 12.08
CA PHE A 263 3.49 7.83 12.03
C PHE A 263 4.04 8.54 10.79
N PHE A 264 3.59 8.17 9.59
CA PHE A 264 4.09 8.80 8.37
C PHE A 264 3.79 10.31 8.34
N GLN A 265 2.59 10.70 8.76
CA GLN A 265 2.22 12.12 8.82
C GLN A 265 3.13 12.92 9.75
N ALA A 266 3.54 12.34 10.88
CA ALA A 266 4.37 13.02 11.87
C ALA A 266 5.85 13.12 11.48
N VAL A 267 6.38 12.11 10.75
CA VAL A 267 7.84 12.01 10.53
C VAL A 267 8.28 12.39 9.12
N ASN A 268 7.35 12.53 8.18
CA ASN A 268 7.71 12.83 6.78
C ASN A 268 8.41 14.17 6.62
N ASP A 269 7.99 15.23 7.33
CA ASP A 269 8.64 16.53 7.17
C ASP A 269 10.11 16.50 7.59
N SER A 270 10.43 15.95 8.76
CA SER A 270 11.81 15.87 9.23
C SER A 270 12.70 15.07 8.28
N SER A 271 12.17 14.00 7.67
CA SER A 271 12.86 13.20 6.66
C SER A 271 13.01 13.95 5.33
N TYR A 272 11.99 14.69 4.94
CA TYR A 272 12.01 15.55 3.76
C TYR A 272 13.09 16.62 3.88
N GLN A 273 13.19 17.31 5.03
CA GLN A 273 14.22 18.30 5.29
C GLN A 273 15.63 17.71 5.21
N LYS A 274 15.85 16.50 5.73
CA LYS A 274 17.14 15.80 5.59
C LYS A 274 17.47 15.48 4.14
N LEU A 275 16.51 14.97 3.37
CA LEU A 275 16.72 14.68 1.95
C LEU A 275 17.20 15.91 1.17
N ILE A 276 16.62 17.08 1.43
CA ILE A 276 16.98 18.31 0.74
C ILE A 276 18.29 18.88 1.26
N ASN A 277 18.40 19.07 2.59
CA ASN A 277 19.46 19.87 3.19
C ASN A 277 20.76 19.06 3.39
N GLU A 278 20.68 17.77 3.67
CA GLU A 278 21.84 16.93 3.95
C GLU A 278 22.25 16.08 2.74
N HIS A 279 21.30 15.68 1.89
CA HIS A 279 21.56 14.78 0.75
C HIS A 279 21.45 15.47 -0.62
N GLY A 280 21.07 16.74 -0.67
CA GLY A 280 21.02 17.52 -1.92
C GLY A 280 19.99 17.03 -2.94
N VAL A 281 18.93 16.37 -2.46
CA VAL A 281 17.85 15.86 -3.33
C VAL A 281 17.13 17.03 -4.00
N GLN A 282 16.89 16.89 -5.30
CA GLN A 282 16.22 17.91 -6.09
C GLN A 282 14.73 17.60 -6.22
N MET A 283 13.91 18.40 -5.53
CA MET A 283 12.47 18.31 -5.64
C MET A 283 11.97 18.76 -6.99
N ARG A 284 11.00 18.05 -7.54
CA ARG A 284 10.36 18.35 -8.82
C ARG A 284 8.84 18.12 -8.74
N GLN A 285 8.14 18.76 -9.65
CA GLN A 285 6.73 18.52 -9.93
C GLN A 285 6.56 18.19 -11.40
N LEU A 286 5.64 17.29 -11.72
CA LEU A 286 5.26 17.07 -13.10
C LEU A 286 4.46 18.29 -13.61
N PRO A 287 4.66 18.70 -14.88
CA PRO A 287 3.84 19.75 -15.49
C PRO A 287 2.34 19.43 -15.43
N ASP A 288 1.50 20.46 -15.32
CA ASP A 288 0.05 20.31 -15.20
C ASP A 288 -0.59 19.61 -16.41
N ASP A 289 -0.06 19.82 -17.60
CA ASP A 289 -0.49 19.14 -18.83
C ASP A 289 -0.17 17.64 -18.78
N VAL A 290 0.99 17.27 -18.25
CA VAL A 290 1.36 15.86 -17.98
C VAL A 290 0.44 15.26 -16.94
N MET A 291 0.21 15.95 -15.82
CA MET A 291 -0.68 15.49 -14.75
C MET A 291 -2.12 15.31 -15.24
N ASN A 292 -2.61 16.25 -16.07
CA ASN A 292 -3.95 16.14 -16.65
C ASN A 292 -4.08 14.93 -17.59
N ALA A 293 -3.08 14.70 -18.44
CA ALA A 293 -3.05 13.54 -19.33
C ALA A 293 -2.95 12.20 -18.56
N LEU A 294 -2.12 12.14 -17.51
CA LEU A 294 -2.06 10.99 -16.61
C LEU A 294 -3.40 10.72 -15.94
N GLY A 295 -4.10 11.76 -15.46
CA GLY A 295 -5.41 11.64 -14.81
C GLY A 295 -6.49 11.10 -15.74
N GLN A 296 -6.55 11.62 -16.97
CA GLN A 296 -7.47 11.10 -17.99
C GLN A 296 -7.18 9.64 -18.34
N ARG A 297 -5.91 9.33 -18.59
CA ARG A 297 -5.47 7.97 -18.93
C ARG A 297 -5.71 7.00 -17.78
N ALA A 298 -5.55 7.45 -16.54
CA ALA A 298 -5.82 6.63 -15.36
C ALA A 298 -7.28 6.16 -15.32
N GLY A 299 -8.23 7.04 -15.59
CA GLY A 299 -9.65 6.67 -15.67
C GLY A 299 -9.93 5.62 -16.75
N GLU A 300 -9.35 5.80 -17.95
CA GLU A 300 -9.49 4.87 -19.07
C GLU A 300 -8.89 3.48 -18.76
N VAL A 301 -7.64 3.46 -18.29
CA VAL A 301 -6.91 2.21 -17.98
C VAL A 301 -7.58 1.45 -16.84
N CYS A 302 -7.90 2.12 -15.73
CA CYS A 302 -8.54 1.47 -14.59
C CYS A 302 -9.92 0.91 -14.95
N SER A 303 -10.70 1.64 -15.76
CA SER A 303 -12.00 1.16 -16.24
C SER A 303 -11.86 -0.06 -17.16
N SER A 304 -10.84 -0.05 -18.04
CA SER A 304 -10.57 -1.19 -18.93
C SER A 304 -10.17 -2.45 -18.16
N ILE A 305 -9.25 -2.30 -17.20
CA ILE A 305 -8.81 -3.44 -16.36
C ILE A 305 -9.97 -3.96 -15.50
N ALA A 306 -10.77 -3.06 -14.92
CA ALA A 306 -11.92 -3.45 -14.12
C ALA A 306 -12.94 -4.28 -14.93
N ALA A 307 -13.12 -3.95 -16.21
CA ALA A 307 -14.05 -4.64 -17.09
C ALA A 307 -13.62 -6.09 -17.45
N GLU A 308 -12.39 -6.51 -17.13
CA GLU A 308 -11.90 -7.84 -17.42
C GLU A 308 -12.53 -8.93 -16.54
N ASP A 309 -12.99 -8.57 -15.33
CA ASP A 309 -13.69 -9.49 -14.44
C ASP A 309 -14.79 -8.79 -13.62
N PRO A 310 -15.91 -9.51 -13.31
CA PRO A 310 -17.05 -8.91 -12.61
C PRO A 310 -16.73 -8.39 -11.20
N VAL A 311 -15.79 -9.01 -10.50
CA VAL A 311 -15.42 -8.65 -9.12
C VAL A 311 -14.64 -7.35 -9.11
N SER A 312 -13.67 -7.22 -10.02
CA SER A 312 -12.94 -5.96 -10.25
C SER A 312 -13.87 -4.84 -10.67
N GLN A 313 -14.81 -5.12 -11.57
CA GLN A 313 -15.79 -4.12 -12.04
C GLN A 313 -16.69 -3.63 -10.91
N GLU A 314 -17.20 -4.52 -10.06
CA GLU A 314 -18.05 -4.15 -8.93
C GLU A 314 -17.27 -3.27 -7.94
N LEU A 315 -16.06 -3.67 -7.55
CA LEU A 315 -15.22 -2.94 -6.62
C LEU A 315 -14.82 -1.56 -7.18
N PHE A 316 -14.37 -1.51 -8.43
CA PHE A 316 -14.02 -0.24 -9.08
C PHE A 316 -15.21 0.72 -9.14
N SER A 317 -16.39 0.23 -9.55
CA SER A 317 -17.62 1.06 -9.61
C SER A 317 -17.97 1.63 -8.24
N HIS A 318 -17.87 0.81 -7.19
CA HIS A 318 -18.15 1.23 -5.81
C HIS A 318 -17.20 2.34 -5.33
N ILE A 319 -15.90 2.19 -5.63
CA ILE A 319 -14.90 3.21 -5.26
C ILE A 319 -15.13 4.51 -6.02
N VAL A 320 -15.41 4.45 -7.33
CA VAL A 320 -15.62 5.62 -8.18
C VAL A 320 -16.89 6.37 -7.77
N GLU A 321 -17.97 5.68 -7.41
CA GLU A 321 -19.18 6.28 -6.88
C GLU A 321 -18.92 7.03 -5.56
N PHE A 322 -18.23 6.37 -4.62
CA PHE A 322 -17.85 6.99 -3.36
C PHE A 322 -16.94 8.20 -3.58
N ARG A 323 -15.92 8.07 -4.46
CA ARG A 323 -15.03 9.17 -4.82
C ARG A 323 -15.80 10.37 -5.35
N SER A 324 -16.76 10.16 -6.25
CA SER A 324 -17.56 11.23 -6.81
C SER A 324 -18.40 11.96 -5.75
N SER A 325 -18.87 11.24 -4.75
CA SER A 325 -19.60 11.80 -3.61
C SER A 325 -18.70 12.60 -2.67
N ILE A 326 -17.61 11.99 -2.20
CA ILE A 326 -16.74 12.59 -1.19
C ILE A 326 -16.00 13.82 -1.70
N LEU A 327 -15.66 13.88 -3.00
CA LEU A 327 -14.98 15.03 -3.59
C LEU A 327 -15.75 16.33 -3.43
N ARG A 328 -17.10 16.30 -3.47
CA ARG A 328 -17.91 17.49 -3.24
C ARG A 328 -17.70 18.06 -1.83
N TRP A 329 -17.63 17.18 -0.84
CA TRP A 329 -17.36 17.57 0.53
C TRP A 329 -15.91 18.01 0.73
N THR A 330 -14.95 17.24 0.27
CA THR A 330 -13.52 17.58 0.38
C THR A 330 -13.18 18.92 -0.24
N ASN A 331 -13.76 19.22 -1.42
CA ASN A 331 -13.57 20.53 -2.08
C ASN A 331 -14.15 21.70 -1.26
N THR A 332 -15.25 21.48 -0.54
CA THR A 332 -15.89 22.51 0.30
C THR A 332 -15.18 22.65 1.65
N SER A 333 -14.66 21.60 2.19
CA SER A 333 -14.08 21.53 3.54
C SER A 333 -12.56 21.59 3.56
N GLU A 334 -11.89 20.43 3.49
CA GLU A 334 -10.44 20.32 3.71
C GLU A 334 -9.62 21.11 2.70
N LYS A 335 -9.96 21.03 1.41
CA LYS A 335 -9.25 21.77 0.35
C LYS A 335 -9.34 23.28 0.60
N GLU A 336 -10.54 23.78 0.92
CA GLU A 336 -10.73 25.21 1.19
C GLU A 336 -10.00 25.63 2.48
N TYR A 337 -10.05 24.81 3.53
CA TYR A 337 -9.29 25.07 4.74
C TYR A 337 -7.78 25.07 4.50
N MET A 338 -7.24 24.11 3.73
CA MET A 338 -5.82 24.09 3.35
C MET A 338 -5.42 25.35 2.59
N ARG A 339 -6.29 25.84 1.70
CA ARG A 339 -6.06 27.09 0.98
C ARG A 339 -5.99 28.28 1.93
N VAL A 340 -6.97 28.42 2.83
CA VAL A 340 -7.05 29.62 3.69
C VAL A 340 -5.99 29.63 4.79
N ARG A 341 -5.61 28.49 5.35
CA ARG A 341 -4.52 28.45 6.34
C ARG A 341 -3.15 28.78 5.76
N SER A 342 -3.01 28.73 4.44
CA SER A 342 -1.78 29.12 3.71
C SER A 342 -1.78 30.59 3.27
N LEU A 343 -2.79 31.38 3.64
CA LEU A 343 -2.81 32.83 3.39
C LEU A 343 -1.71 33.53 4.19
N PRO A 344 -1.23 34.71 3.73
CA PRO A 344 -0.09 35.39 4.32
C PRO A 344 -0.46 36.13 5.63
N PHE A 345 -0.89 35.40 6.65
CA PHE A 345 -1.04 35.93 8.01
C PHE A 345 0.01 35.27 8.91
N THR A 346 0.42 36.03 9.94
CA THR A 346 1.40 35.54 10.90
C THR A 346 0.70 34.67 11.95
N TYR A 347 1.08 33.39 11.99
CA TYR A 347 0.73 32.48 13.07
C TYR A 347 1.94 32.40 14.03
N PRO A 348 1.76 32.47 15.34
CA PRO A 348 2.90 32.42 16.26
C PRO A 348 3.75 31.17 16.04
N SER A 349 5.07 31.35 15.92
CA SER A 349 6.02 30.25 15.97
C SER A 349 6.28 29.84 17.42
N ALA A 350 6.43 28.53 17.64
CA ALA A 350 6.82 28.01 18.96
C ALA A 350 8.29 28.32 19.29
#